data_2a049e5fad67c2c5fc196c1af79c6d6b
#
_entry.id   2a049e5fad67c2c5fc196c1af79c6d6b
#
_cell.length_a   1.000
_cell.length_b   1.000
_cell.length_c   1.000
_cell.angle_alpha   90.00
_cell.angle_beta   90.00
_cell.angle_gamma   90.00
#
_symmetry.space_group_name_H-M   'P 1'
#
loop_
_entity.id
_entity.type
_entity.pdbx_description
1 polymer ?
#
loop_
_entity_poly.entity_id
_entity_poly.type
_entity_poly.pdbx_seq_one_letter_code
_entity_poly.pdbx_strand_id
1 'polypeptide(L)'
;MAVDKLADPGCRRKLIAEVLCDPQLLAVTRDLDCFEVFAGVGSVAKAAAELGHNSATFDKADNEAHDVCTTDGLHRAVHFLMRIKEGGLLWAAPVCRSWGWMNSCKCKRTQEDDFMGDLSYAPVQEGNCMATATAFLMELAHHRGVRVALENSSGSKIFKYKPVAELCATLGMHTVTTNRCAFDDAARGKRLLKPFQLLAAGCSVSRRGVSGCSVPG
;
A
#
# COMPACT_ATOMS: atom_id res chain seq x y z
N MET A 1 0.68 17.37 -11.10
CA MET A 1 -0.44 17.55 -10.13
C MET A 1 0.09 17.30 -8.74
N ALA A 2 -0.20 18.17 -7.75
CA ALA A 2 0.30 17.95 -6.39
C ALA A 2 -0.45 16.79 -5.74
N VAL A 3 0.28 15.82 -5.17
CA VAL A 3 -0.28 14.62 -4.51
C VAL A 3 -1.24 15.00 -3.38
N ASP A 4 -1.00 16.12 -2.71
CA ASP A 4 -1.84 16.63 -1.62
C ASP A 4 -3.32 16.82 -2.02
N LYS A 5 -3.59 17.17 -3.28
CA LYS A 5 -4.96 17.31 -3.79
C LYS A 5 -5.72 16.00 -3.87
N LEU A 6 -5.02 14.87 -3.88
CA LEU A 6 -5.62 13.53 -3.88
C LEU A 6 -6.21 13.13 -2.51
N ALA A 7 -5.92 13.89 -1.45
CA ALA A 7 -6.58 13.71 -0.16
C ALA A 7 -8.07 14.06 -0.24
N ASP A 8 -8.47 14.97 -1.15
CA ASP A 8 -9.86 15.26 -1.43
C ASP A 8 -10.47 14.16 -2.31
N PRO A 9 -11.57 13.51 -1.86
CA PRO A 9 -12.18 12.41 -2.61
C PRO A 9 -12.73 12.84 -3.98
N GLY A 10 -13.18 14.10 -4.11
CA GLY A 10 -13.70 14.63 -5.38
C GLY A 10 -12.58 14.78 -6.41
N CYS A 11 -11.45 15.37 -6.01
CA CYS A 11 -10.26 15.50 -6.85
C CYS A 11 -9.72 14.12 -7.25
N ARG A 12 -9.67 13.17 -6.30
CA ARG A 12 -9.21 11.80 -6.54
C ARG A 12 -10.08 11.09 -7.58
N ARG A 13 -11.40 11.09 -7.43
CA ARG A 13 -12.33 10.48 -8.39
C ARG A 13 -12.26 11.12 -9.77
N LYS A 14 -12.13 12.45 -9.84
CA LYS A 14 -11.97 13.15 -11.11
C LYS A 14 -10.71 12.67 -11.83
N LEU A 15 -9.58 12.59 -11.15
CA LEU A 15 -8.34 12.11 -11.76
C LEU A 15 -8.44 10.64 -12.18
N ILE A 16 -9.08 9.77 -11.36
CA ILE A 16 -9.32 8.38 -11.73
C ILE A 16 -10.10 8.31 -13.05
N ALA A 17 -11.16 9.11 -13.19
CA ALA A 17 -11.93 9.16 -14.42
C ALA A 17 -11.08 9.63 -15.62
N GLU A 18 -10.24 10.65 -15.44
CA GLU A 18 -9.32 11.13 -16.47
C GLU A 18 -8.34 10.04 -16.90
N VAL A 19 -7.71 9.33 -15.95
CA VAL A 19 -6.79 8.21 -16.23
C VAL A 19 -7.49 7.06 -16.96
N LEU A 20 -8.71 6.72 -16.54
CA LEU A 20 -9.49 5.63 -17.16
C LEU A 20 -10.05 5.99 -18.55
N CYS A 21 -10.03 7.26 -18.94
CA CYS A 21 -10.41 7.73 -20.26
C CYS A 21 -9.21 8.08 -21.14
N ASP A 22 -7.97 8.01 -20.63
CA ASP A 22 -6.77 8.35 -21.39
C ASP A 22 -6.42 7.24 -22.40
N PRO A 23 -6.52 7.52 -23.74
CA PRO A 23 -6.23 6.51 -24.76
C PRO A 23 -4.80 5.97 -24.72
N GLN A 24 -3.81 6.79 -24.30
CA GLN A 24 -2.42 6.38 -24.22
C GLN A 24 -2.22 5.36 -23.07
N LEU A 25 -2.84 5.62 -21.93
CA LEU A 25 -2.80 4.71 -20.79
C LEU A 25 -3.61 3.43 -21.03
N LEU A 26 -4.72 3.52 -21.75
CA LEU A 26 -5.52 2.37 -22.13
C LEU A 26 -4.83 1.46 -23.15
N ALA A 27 -3.95 2.00 -23.99
CA ALA A 27 -3.16 1.25 -24.97
C ALA A 27 -1.96 0.53 -24.37
N VAL A 28 -1.65 0.72 -23.07
CA VAL A 28 -0.53 0.07 -22.40
C VAL A 28 -0.74 -1.45 -22.34
N THR A 29 0.29 -2.21 -22.75
CA THR A 29 0.26 -3.67 -22.70
C THR A 29 0.12 -4.17 -21.27
N ARG A 30 -0.88 -5.03 -21.03
CA ARG A 30 -1.14 -5.64 -19.72
C ARG A 30 -0.33 -6.92 -19.57
N ASP A 31 0.86 -6.81 -19.04
CA ASP A 31 1.84 -7.90 -18.91
C ASP A 31 2.17 -8.29 -17.46
N LEU A 32 1.77 -7.47 -16.47
CA LEU A 32 2.07 -7.72 -15.06
C LEU A 32 0.93 -8.48 -14.35
N ASP A 33 1.32 -9.48 -13.57
CA ASP A 33 0.43 -10.20 -12.65
C ASP A 33 0.48 -9.61 -11.24
N CYS A 34 1.62 -9.01 -10.84
CA CYS A 34 1.81 -8.39 -9.54
C CYS A 34 2.63 -7.10 -9.65
N PHE A 35 2.19 -6.07 -8.92
CA PHE A 35 2.92 -4.82 -8.77
C PHE A 35 3.04 -4.47 -7.28
N GLU A 36 4.28 -4.38 -6.78
CA GLU A 36 4.61 -4.08 -5.39
C GLU A 36 5.13 -2.65 -5.26
N VAL A 37 4.37 -1.79 -4.57
CA VAL A 37 4.73 -0.38 -4.30
C VAL A 37 5.24 -0.26 -2.88
N PHE A 38 6.28 0.54 -2.66
CA PHE A 38 7.08 0.62 -1.44
C PHE A 38 7.73 -0.74 -1.14
N ALA A 39 8.29 -1.31 -2.17
CA ALA A 39 8.71 -2.72 -2.22
C ALA A 39 9.85 -3.06 -1.26
N GLY A 40 10.70 -2.08 -0.88
CA GLY A 40 11.89 -2.35 -0.09
C GLY A 40 12.72 -3.47 -0.73
N VAL A 41 12.79 -4.64 -0.08
CA VAL A 41 13.51 -5.81 -0.64
C VAL A 41 12.72 -6.59 -1.69
N GLY A 42 11.49 -6.19 -2.02
CA GLY A 42 10.67 -6.80 -3.06
C GLY A 42 10.18 -8.21 -2.73
N SER A 43 9.80 -8.46 -1.49
CA SER A 43 9.46 -9.83 -1.03
C SER A 43 8.24 -10.40 -1.73
N VAL A 44 7.21 -9.59 -1.98
CA VAL A 44 5.98 -10.04 -2.63
C VAL A 44 6.20 -10.26 -4.12
N ALA A 45 6.90 -9.34 -4.79
CA ALA A 45 7.24 -9.47 -6.20
C ALA A 45 8.13 -10.70 -6.46
N LYS A 46 9.12 -10.96 -5.59
CA LYS A 46 9.97 -12.16 -5.67
C LYS A 46 9.17 -13.44 -5.51
N ALA A 47 8.30 -13.51 -4.50
CA ALA A 47 7.44 -14.67 -4.30
C ALA A 47 6.49 -14.89 -5.48
N ALA A 48 5.95 -13.82 -6.07
CA ALA A 48 5.13 -13.91 -7.28
C ALA A 48 5.96 -14.47 -8.46
N ALA A 49 7.19 -13.98 -8.65
CA ALA A 49 8.09 -14.44 -9.71
C ALA A 49 8.47 -15.92 -9.54
N GLU A 50 8.72 -16.38 -8.31
CA GLU A 50 8.99 -17.79 -8.00
C GLU A 50 7.82 -18.71 -8.36
N LEU A 51 6.60 -18.17 -8.35
CA LEU A 51 5.38 -18.88 -8.79
C LEU A 51 5.12 -18.73 -10.31
N GLY A 52 6.04 -18.13 -11.06
CA GLY A 52 5.92 -17.95 -12.51
C GLY A 52 5.09 -16.75 -12.95
N HIS A 53 4.77 -15.82 -12.05
CA HIS A 53 4.05 -14.59 -12.36
C HIS A 53 4.99 -13.45 -12.74
N ASN A 54 4.58 -12.64 -13.72
CA ASN A 54 5.29 -11.40 -14.04
C ASN A 54 5.04 -10.36 -12.96
N SER A 55 6.11 -9.87 -12.34
CA SER A 55 6.03 -8.90 -11.26
C SER A 55 6.93 -7.69 -11.49
N ALA A 56 6.56 -6.56 -10.89
CA ALA A 56 7.37 -5.36 -10.86
C ALA A 56 7.40 -4.77 -9.44
N THR A 57 8.52 -4.10 -9.12
CA THR A 57 8.73 -3.36 -7.86
C THR A 57 8.78 -1.86 -8.13
N PHE A 58 8.38 -1.07 -7.15
CA PHE A 58 8.43 0.38 -7.21
C PHE A 58 8.78 0.93 -5.83
N ASP A 59 10.02 1.40 -5.70
CA ASP A 59 10.52 1.98 -4.45
C ASP A 59 11.56 3.06 -4.75
N LYS A 60 11.49 4.20 -4.06
CA LYS A 60 12.44 5.30 -4.23
C LYS A 60 13.84 4.94 -3.74
N ALA A 61 13.99 3.94 -2.88
CA ALA A 61 15.29 3.46 -2.44
C ALA A 61 16.06 2.76 -3.56
N ASP A 62 15.34 2.13 -4.51
CA ASP A 62 15.94 1.48 -5.67
C ASP A 62 16.14 2.45 -6.84
N ASN A 63 15.23 3.41 -6.99
CA ASN A 63 15.25 4.41 -8.05
C ASN A 63 14.52 5.69 -7.60
N GLU A 64 15.22 6.83 -7.53
CA GLU A 64 14.65 8.11 -7.13
C GLU A 64 13.43 8.54 -7.98
N ALA A 65 13.38 8.12 -9.25
CA ALA A 65 12.23 8.36 -10.12
C ALA A 65 10.97 7.58 -9.69
N HIS A 66 11.09 6.67 -8.73
CA HIS A 66 9.98 5.90 -8.14
C HIS A 66 9.46 6.52 -6.83
N ASP A 67 9.65 7.82 -6.63
CA ASP A 67 9.04 8.54 -5.50
C ASP A 67 7.60 8.94 -5.83
N VAL A 68 6.62 8.20 -5.31
CA VAL A 68 5.17 8.50 -5.48
C VAL A 68 4.76 9.86 -4.93
N CYS A 69 5.58 10.49 -4.09
CA CYS A 69 5.33 11.82 -3.55
C CYS A 69 5.65 12.93 -4.56
N THR A 70 6.27 12.60 -5.68
CA THR A 70 6.49 13.52 -6.80
C THR A 70 5.45 13.30 -7.90
N THR A 71 5.21 14.34 -8.69
CA THR A 71 4.28 14.24 -9.84
C THR A 71 4.77 13.17 -10.84
N ASP A 72 6.06 13.18 -11.16
CA ASP A 72 6.64 12.25 -12.14
C ASP A 72 6.64 10.80 -11.62
N GLY A 73 6.99 10.62 -10.34
CA GLY A 73 6.95 9.30 -9.72
C GLY A 73 5.54 8.73 -9.65
N LEU A 74 4.54 9.57 -9.31
CA LEU A 74 3.14 9.14 -9.33
C LEU A 74 2.67 8.77 -10.74
N HIS A 75 3.02 9.55 -11.78
CA HIS A 75 2.70 9.20 -13.17
C HIS A 75 3.33 7.86 -13.58
N ARG A 76 4.59 7.61 -13.19
CA ARG A 76 5.26 6.33 -13.42
C ARG A 76 4.54 5.19 -12.70
N ALA A 77 4.15 5.37 -11.44
CA ALA A 77 3.40 4.37 -10.69
C ALA A 77 2.05 4.06 -11.36
N VAL A 78 1.33 5.07 -11.86
CA VAL A 78 0.12 4.89 -12.66
C VAL A 78 0.41 4.07 -13.92
N HIS A 79 1.48 4.38 -14.65
CA HIS A 79 1.85 3.62 -15.86
C HIS A 79 2.13 2.15 -15.53
N PHE A 80 2.85 1.84 -14.44
CA PHE A 80 3.05 0.45 -14.00
C PHE A 80 1.73 -0.22 -13.59
N LEU A 81 0.86 0.50 -12.88
CA LEU A 81 -0.46 0.01 -12.50
C LEU A 81 -1.30 -0.33 -13.74
N MET A 82 -1.24 0.49 -14.80
CA MET A 82 -1.97 0.23 -16.05
C MET A 82 -1.50 -1.03 -16.76
N ARG A 83 -0.29 -1.52 -16.50
CA ARG A 83 0.23 -2.80 -17.00
C ARG A 83 -0.31 -4.02 -16.27
N ILE A 84 -0.95 -3.86 -15.09
CA ILE A 84 -1.48 -5.00 -14.36
C ILE A 84 -2.66 -5.60 -15.14
N LYS A 85 -2.63 -6.91 -15.30
CA LYS A 85 -3.75 -7.71 -15.86
C LYS A 85 -4.98 -7.60 -14.96
N GLU A 86 -6.17 -7.74 -15.52
CA GLU A 86 -7.38 -7.95 -14.73
C GLU A 86 -7.22 -9.17 -13.83
N GLY A 87 -7.66 -9.07 -12.57
CA GLY A 87 -7.44 -10.12 -11.56
C GLY A 87 -6.02 -10.21 -11.01
N GLY A 88 -5.07 -9.39 -11.51
CA GLY A 88 -3.73 -9.26 -10.94
C GLY A 88 -3.74 -8.58 -9.56
N LEU A 89 -2.58 -8.32 -8.99
CA LEU A 89 -2.41 -7.81 -7.63
C LEU A 89 -1.62 -6.52 -7.59
N LEU A 90 -2.18 -5.48 -6.95
CA LEU A 90 -1.44 -4.33 -6.44
C LEU A 90 -1.20 -4.52 -4.94
N TRP A 91 0.06 -4.62 -4.55
CA TRP A 91 0.48 -4.65 -3.15
C TRP A 91 1.14 -3.33 -2.78
N ALA A 92 0.72 -2.70 -1.67
CA ALA A 92 1.31 -1.47 -1.16
C ALA A 92 1.69 -1.62 0.32
N ALA A 93 2.94 -1.29 0.65
CA ALA A 93 3.47 -1.35 2.02
C ALA A 93 4.13 -0.01 2.41
N PRO A 94 3.36 1.10 2.52
CA PRO A 94 3.92 2.42 2.82
C PRO A 94 4.61 2.44 4.17
N VAL A 95 5.69 3.24 4.24
CA VAL A 95 6.57 3.29 5.43
C VAL A 95 5.79 3.63 6.70
N CYS A 96 5.93 2.77 7.73
CA CYS A 96 5.19 2.89 8.99
C CYS A 96 5.77 3.93 9.98
N ARG A 97 6.88 4.59 9.66
CA ARG A 97 7.68 5.44 10.58
C ARG A 97 6.87 6.50 11.32
N SER A 98 5.96 7.20 10.62
CA SER A 98 5.14 8.26 11.22
C SER A 98 3.79 7.79 11.74
N TRP A 99 3.44 6.52 11.53
CA TRP A 99 2.12 5.96 11.84
C TRP A 99 2.09 5.12 13.10
N GLY A 100 3.26 4.68 13.57
CA GLY A 100 3.39 3.84 14.75
C GLY A 100 3.34 4.62 16.07
N TRP A 101 3.02 3.91 17.16
CA TRP A 101 2.96 4.46 18.51
C TRP A 101 4.31 5.01 19.00
N MET A 102 5.43 4.43 18.58
CA MET A 102 6.78 4.83 19.01
C MET A 102 7.11 6.30 18.69
N ASN A 103 6.51 6.85 17.66
CA ASN A 103 6.71 8.25 17.24
C ASN A 103 5.49 9.13 17.54
N SER A 104 4.54 8.66 18.35
CA SER A 104 3.27 9.36 18.59
C SER A 104 3.46 10.78 19.15
N CYS A 105 4.43 10.97 20.08
CA CYS A 105 4.73 12.28 20.66
C CYS A 105 5.20 13.31 19.62
N LYS A 106 5.98 12.89 18.63
CA LYS A 106 6.48 13.76 17.55
C LYS A 106 5.47 13.94 16.42
N CYS A 107 4.76 12.88 16.11
CA CYS A 107 3.83 12.88 14.97
C CYS A 107 2.46 13.49 15.30
N LYS A 108 2.06 13.49 16.57
CA LYS A 108 0.81 14.10 17.10
C LYS A 108 -0.46 13.74 16.30
N ARG A 109 -0.52 12.55 15.73
CA ARG A 109 -1.68 12.10 14.97
C ARG A 109 -2.82 11.74 15.90
N THR A 110 -3.94 12.43 15.80
CA THR A 110 -5.13 12.27 16.66
C THR A 110 -6.38 12.09 15.80
N GLN A 111 -7.48 11.71 16.43
CA GLN A 111 -8.76 11.59 15.76
C GLN A 111 -9.35 12.96 15.41
N GLU A 112 -9.06 13.98 16.21
CA GLU A 112 -9.54 15.34 16.03
C GLU A 112 -8.98 16.00 14.76
N ASP A 113 -7.81 15.56 14.29
CA ASP A 113 -7.17 16.03 13.06
C ASP A 113 -7.24 15.00 11.90
N ASP A 114 -8.19 14.06 11.96
CA ASP A 114 -8.31 12.97 10.97
C ASP A 114 -6.99 12.19 10.79
N PHE A 115 -6.18 12.10 11.83
CA PHE A 115 -4.84 11.51 11.86
C PHE A 115 -3.82 12.19 10.93
N MET A 116 -4.05 13.45 10.57
CA MET A 116 -3.14 14.26 9.73
C MET A 116 -1.78 14.44 10.39
N GLY A 117 -1.77 14.73 11.70
CA GLY A 117 -0.56 14.91 12.51
C GLY A 117 0.14 16.25 12.31
N ASP A 118 1.31 16.39 12.95
CA ASP A 118 2.09 17.63 12.94
C ASP A 118 2.78 17.84 11.58
N LEU A 119 2.19 18.68 10.74
CA LEU A 119 2.71 18.98 9.40
C LEU A 119 4.03 19.75 9.40
N SER A 120 4.51 20.26 10.55
CA SER A 120 5.86 20.84 10.65
C SER A 120 6.95 19.73 10.67
N TYR A 121 6.58 18.48 10.91
CA TYR A 121 7.49 17.35 10.99
C TYR A 121 7.56 16.58 9.67
N ALA A 122 8.68 16.69 8.95
CA ALA A 122 8.85 16.12 7.60
C ALA A 122 8.41 14.64 7.46
N PRO A 123 8.69 13.71 8.41
CA PRO A 123 8.19 12.34 8.30
C PRO A 123 6.66 12.21 8.33
N VAL A 124 5.95 13.21 8.87
CA VAL A 124 4.48 13.24 8.82
C VAL A 124 4.01 13.67 7.45
N GLN A 125 4.62 14.73 6.87
CA GLN A 125 4.30 15.16 5.51
C GLN A 125 4.54 14.01 4.50
N GLU A 126 5.71 13.38 4.56
CA GLU A 126 6.05 12.24 3.70
C GLU A 126 5.08 11.06 3.90
N GLY A 127 4.76 10.72 5.15
CA GLY A 127 3.79 9.66 5.45
C GLY A 127 2.39 9.95 4.89
N ASN A 128 1.91 11.19 5.01
CA ASN A 128 0.62 11.62 4.46
C ASN A 128 0.63 11.52 2.93
N CYS A 129 1.71 11.98 2.30
CA CYS A 129 1.87 11.91 0.86
C CYS A 129 1.81 10.45 0.36
N MET A 130 2.60 9.55 0.95
CA MET A 130 2.60 8.12 0.60
C MET A 130 1.22 7.48 0.82
N ALA A 131 0.55 7.76 1.96
CA ALA A 131 -0.76 7.20 2.25
C ALA A 131 -1.84 7.69 1.28
N THR A 132 -1.79 8.97 0.90
CA THR A 132 -2.70 9.58 -0.07
C THR A 132 -2.49 9.01 -1.47
N ALA A 133 -1.23 8.89 -1.92
CA ALA A 133 -0.88 8.25 -3.19
C ALA A 133 -1.33 6.77 -3.21
N THR A 134 -1.14 6.05 -2.10
CA THR A 134 -1.63 4.67 -1.95
C THR A 134 -3.12 4.58 -2.13
N ALA A 135 -3.90 5.44 -1.46
CA ALA A 135 -5.36 5.45 -1.60
C ALA A 135 -5.79 5.68 -3.06
N PHE A 136 -5.16 6.61 -3.76
CA PHE A 136 -5.42 6.86 -5.17
C PHE A 136 -5.09 5.65 -6.06
N LEU A 137 -3.88 5.09 -5.92
CA LEU A 137 -3.45 3.95 -6.74
C LEU A 137 -4.34 2.72 -6.52
N MET A 138 -4.74 2.45 -5.27
CA MET A 138 -5.59 1.29 -4.96
C MET A 138 -7.02 1.47 -5.46
N GLU A 139 -7.59 2.68 -5.37
CA GLU A 139 -8.92 2.98 -5.91
C GLU A 139 -8.92 2.85 -7.45
N LEU A 140 -7.89 3.38 -8.13
CA LEU A 140 -7.70 3.22 -9.57
C LEU A 140 -7.55 1.74 -9.96
N ALA A 141 -6.72 0.98 -9.23
CA ALA A 141 -6.52 -0.45 -9.46
C ALA A 141 -7.82 -1.24 -9.35
N HIS A 142 -8.62 -0.95 -8.32
CA HIS A 142 -9.91 -1.59 -8.11
C HIS A 142 -10.88 -1.35 -9.27
N HIS A 143 -10.97 -0.11 -9.77
CA HIS A 143 -11.79 0.20 -10.95
C HIS A 143 -11.36 -0.55 -12.21
N ARG A 144 -10.12 -1.05 -12.26
CA ARG A 144 -9.60 -1.86 -13.35
C ARG A 144 -9.74 -3.39 -13.12
N GLY A 145 -10.47 -3.81 -12.09
CA GLY A 145 -10.60 -5.22 -11.74
C GLY A 145 -9.34 -5.84 -11.16
N VAL A 146 -8.40 -5.02 -10.67
CA VAL A 146 -7.17 -5.46 -10.00
C VAL A 146 -7.46 -5.66 -8.50
N ARG A 147 -6.95 -6.75 -7.93
CA ARG A 147 -6.99 -7.00 -6.49
C ARG A 147 -6.02 -6.06 -5.78
N VAL A 148 -6.39 -5.58 -4.61
CA VAL A 148 -5.58 -4.63 -3.86
C VAL A 148 -5.28 -5.12 -2.46
N ALA A 149 -4.07 -4.90 -1.99
CA ALA A 149 -3.64 -5.24 -0.63
C ALA A 149 -2.76 -4.14 -0.04
N LEU A 150 -3.14 -3.64 1.14
CA LEU A 150 -2.40 -2.65 1.92
C LEU A 150 -1.84 -3.29 3.18
N GLU A 151 -0.52 -3.30 3.33
CA GLU A 151 0.18 -3.80 4.52
C GLU A 151 0.71 -2.64 5.35
N ASN A 152 0.56 -2.73 6.67
CA ASN A 152 1.28 -1.90 7.62
C ASN A 152 1.35 -2.58 9.00
N SER A 153 2.13 -2.01 9.93
CA SER A 153 2.23 -2.52 11.30
C SER A 153 0.85 -2.59 11.95
N SER A 154 0.60 -3.64 12.73
CA SER A 154 -0.62 -3.76 13.53
C SER A 154 -0.76 -2.56 14.47
N GLY A 155 -1.95 -1.96 14.52
CA GLY A 155 -2.20 -0.72 15.27
C GLY A 155 -1.67 0.55 14.61
N SER A 156 -1.18 0.49 13.38
CA SER A 156 -0.78 1.67 12.61
C SER A 156 -1.96 2.63 12.43
N LYS A 157 -1.72 3.90 12.70
CA LYS A 157 -2.71 4.96 12.51
C LYS A 157 -3.02 5.24 11.04
N ILE A 158 -2.26 4.69 10.09
CA ILE A 158 -2.50 4.82 8.65
C ILE A 158 -3.89 4.34 8.26
N PHE A 159 -4.39 3.26 8.89
CA PHE A 159 -5.71 2.69 8.62
C PHE A 159 -6.87 3.58 9.08
N LYS A 160 -6.57 4.59 9.91
CA LYS A 160 -7.52 5.58 10.41
C LYS A 160 -7.37 6.93 9.71
N TYR A 161 -6.28 7.14 8.95
CA TYR A 161 -6.06 8.35 8.16
C TYR A 161 -7.15 8.47 7.11
N LYS A 162 -7.82 9.63 7.06
CA LYS A 162 -9.05 9.82 6.32
C LYS A 162 -9.04 9.28 4.89
N PRO A 163 -8.07 9.59 4.01
CA PRO A 163 -8.05 9.05 2.64
C PRO A 163 -8.01 7.53 2.57
N VAL A 164 -7.31 6.88 3.51
CA VAL A 164 -7.21 5.42 3.57
C VAL A 164 -8.46 4.81 4.18
N ALA A 165 -9.02 5.41 5.23
CA ALA A 165 -10.26 4.95 5.85
C ALA A 165 -11.45 5.02 4.87
N GLU A 166 -11.55 6.10 4.10
CA GLU A 166 -12.54 6.25 3.02
C GLU A 166 -12.37 5.20 1.93
N LEU A 167 -11.13 4.95 1.50
CA LEU A 167 -10.82 3.87 0.56
C LEU A 167 -11.31 2.53 1.09
N CYS A 168 -10.95 2.19 2.33
CA CYS A 168 -11.33 0.92 2.95
C CYS A 168 -12.85 0.73 3.00
N ALA A 169 -13.59 1.79 3.32
CA ALA A 169 -15.05 1.77 3.33
C ALA A 169 -15.63 1.61 1.91
N THR A 170 -15.09 2.36 0.93
CA THR A 170 -15.54 2.34 -0.47
C THR A 170 -15.33 0.98 -1.11
N LEU A 171 -14.18 0.33 -0.86
CA LEU A 171 -13.84 -0.96 -1.46
C LEU A 171 -14.31 -2.17 -0.64
N GLY A 172 -14.92 -1.96 0.53
CA GLY A 172 -15.30 -3.07 1.43
C GLY A 172 -14.10 -3.93 1.83
N MET A 173 -12.97 -3.31 2.16
CA MET A 173 -11.73 -4.05 2.42
C MET A 173 -11.83 -4.91 3.68
N HIS A 174 -11.35 -6.14 3.58
CA HIS A 174 -11.26 -7.06 4.70
C HIS A 174 -9.94 -6.89 5.44
N THR A 175 -9.99 -6.99 6.78
CA THR A 175 -8.81 -6.91 7.64
C THR A 175 -8.35 -8.29 8.06
N VAL A 176 -7.05 -8.56 7.88
CA VAL A 176 -6.38 -9.73 8.44
C VAL A 176 -5.16 -9.27 9.25
N THR A 177 -5.06 -9.74 10.49
CA THR A 177 -3.87 -9.51 11.32
C THR A 177 -3.06 -10.79 11.38
N THR A 178 -1.76 -10.70 11.16
CA THR A 178 -0.84 -11.82 11.22
C THR A 178 0.48 -11.39 11.84
N ASN A 179 1.33 -12.36 12.19
CA ASN A 179 2.65 -12.11 12.76
C ASN A 179 3.72 -12.50 11.74
N ARG A 180 4.78 -11.71 11.67
CA ARG A 180 5.92 -11.99 10.78
C ARG A 180 6.51 -13.38 11.03
N CYS A 181 6.55 -13.82 12.30
CA CYS A 181 7.04 -15.15 12.66
C CYS A 181 6.26 -16.32 12.02
N ALA A 182 5.04 -16.08 11.51
CA ALA A 182 4.29 -17.10 10.78
C ALA A 182 4.90 -17.41 9.38
N PHE A 183 5.79 -16.53 8.89
CA PHE A 183 6.43 -16.61 7.57
C PHE A 183 7.96 -16.66 7.65
N ASP A 184 8.55 -16.45 8.84
CA ASP A 184 10.00 -16.55 9.01
C ASP A 184 10.41 -18.02 9.02
N ASP A 185 11.38 -18.35 8.16
CA ASP A 185 11.97 -19.66 8.08
C ASP A 185 12.68 -19.98 9.41
N ALA A 186 12.36 -21.12 10.00
CA ALA A 186 12.93 -21.60 11.28
C ALA A 186 14.48 -21.68 11.26
N ALA A 187 15.07 -21.73 10.06
CA ALA A 187 16.52 -21.76 9.84
C ALA A 187 17.26 -20.48 10.27
N ARG A 188 16.58 -19.34 10.46
CA ARG A 188 17.22 -18.06 10.80
C ARG A 188 17.25 -17.74 12.31
N GLY A 189 16.82 -18.63 13.17
CA GLY A 189 17.07 -18.61 14.63
C GLY A 189 16.45 -17.45 15.45
N LYS A 190 15.83 -16.45 14.83
CA LYS A 190 15.17 -15.33 15.53
C LYS A 190 13.77 -15.12 15.00
N ARG A 191 12.78 -15.63 15.75
CA ARG A 191 11.36 -15.33 15.50
C ARG A 191 11.07 -13.90 15.95
N LEU A 192 10.93 -12.98 15.00
CA LEU A 192 10.50 -11.61 15.28
C LEU A 192 8.97 -11.58 15.37
N LEU A 193 8.45 -11.45 16.59
CA LEU A 193 7.05 -11.15 16.85
C LEU A 193 6.76 -9.69 16.43
N LYS A 194 6.60 -9.46 15.14
CA LYS A 194 6.15 -8.18 14.61
C LYS A 194 4.77 -8.39 13.99
N PRO A 195 3.69 -8.03 14.72
CA PRO A 195 2.36 -8.11 14.14
C PRO A 195 2.19 -7.06 13.05
N PHE A 196 1.58 -7.46 11.94
CA PHE A 196 1.17 -6.56 10.88
C PHE A 196 -0.29 -6.80 10.50
N GLN A 197 -0.90 -5.78 9.93
CA GLN A 197 -2.27 -5.78 9.47
C GLN A 197 -2.28 -5.66 7.95
N LEU A 198 -3.08 -6.50 7.33
CA LEU A 198 -3.34 -6.50 5.90
C LEU A 198 -4.79 -6.11 5.67
N LEU A 199 -5.03 -5.11 4.83
CA LEU A 199 -6.34 -4.79 4.27
C LEU A 199 -6.36 -5.23 2.81
N ALA A 200 -7.39 -5.97 2.39
CA ALA A 200 -7.47 -6.49 1.04
C ALA A 200 -8.90 -6.39 0.49
N ALA A 201 -9.01 -6.10 -0.80
CA ALA A 201 -10.24 -6.14 -1.56
C ALA A 201 -10.06 -6.92 -2.86
N GLY A 202 -11.13 -7.60 -3.31
CA GLY A 202 -11.11 -8.41 -4.53
C GLY A 202 -10.41 -9.76 -4.38
N CYS A 203 -9.90 -10.10 -3.19
CA CYS A 203 -9.25 -11.39 -2.92
C CYS A 203 -9.79 -12.03 -1.64
N SER A 204 -9.85 -13.37 -1.62
CA SER A 204 -10.08 -14.13 -0.38
C SER A 204 -8.74 -14.31 0.33
N VAL A 205 -8.57 -13.64 1.47
CA VAL A 205 -7.40 -13.88 2.33
C VAL A 205 -7.70 -15.05 3.25
N SER A 206 -7.10 -16.22 2.97
CA SER A 206 -7.28 -17.38 3.86
C SER A 206 -6.42 -17.22 5.11
N ARG A 207 -7.00 -17.50 6.29
CA ARG A 207 -6.28 -17.55 7.58
C ARG A 207 -5.39 -18.81 7.73
N ARG A 208 -5.04 -19.49 6.66
CA ARG A 208 -4.17 -20.67 6.74
C ARG A 208 -2.76 -20.20 7.12
N GLY A 209 -2.38 -20.44 8.35
CA GLY A 209 -1.04 -20.12 8.89
C GLY A 209 -1.03 -19.56 10.31
N VAL A 210 -2.18 -19.32 10.94
CA VAL A 210 -2.24 -18.74 12.30
C VAL A 210 -2.26 -19.80 13.42
N SER A 211 -2.36 -21.09 13.07
CA SER A 211 -2.30 -22.18 14.05
C SER A 211 -0.84 -22.61 14.23
N GLY A 212 -0.17 -22.08 15.25
CA GLY A 212 1.13 -22.63 15.64
C GLY A 212 2.13 -21.72 16.34
N CYS A 213 1.83 -20.47 16.63
CA CYS A 213 2.66 -19.66 17.53
C CYS A 213 2.10 -19.69 18.96
N SER A 214 2.21 -20.83 19.64
CA SER A 214 2.15 -20.86 21.11
C SER A 214 3.48 -20.31 21.65
N VAL A 215 3.41 -19.20 22.37
CA VAL A 215 4.54 -18.68 23.16
C VAL A 215 4.75 -19.66 24.30
N PRO A 216 5.95 -20.28 24.45
CA PRO A 216 6.26 -20.95 25.72
C PRO A 216 6.36 -19.86 26.79
N GLY A 217 5.62 -20.05 27.92
CA GLY A 217 5.67 -19.22 29.10
C GLY A 217 7.04 -19.24 29.79
#